data_b2532ba15c7ca635889cd03cae93fc9b
#
_entry.id   b2532ba15c7ca635889cd03cae93fc9b
#
_cell.length_a   1.000
_cell.length_b   1.000
_cell.length_c   1.000
_cell.angle_alpha   90.00
_cell.angle_beta   90.00
_cell.angle_gamma   90.00
#
_symmetry.space_group_name_H-M   'P 1'
#
loop_
_entity.id
_entity.type
_entity.pdbx_description
1 polymer ?
#
loop_
_entity_poly.entity_id
_entity_poly.type
_entity_poly.pdbx_seq_one_letter_code
_entity_poly.pdbx_strand_id
1 'polypeptide(L)'
;MNDKIQIFCENTGKYMDVKGGETLLDVYNRIKDEISVKPICAHVNHKTEGLNYPLFMPKMVNFIDEGNPSGQRMYVRSLCMVLAKAVHDLYPAASLCIEHSIAGGYYATIDRQTADAATVAAVKRRMEEIIAADIPFVRSTKLTTDVIKLFRNAGMADKVTLLETAADLYTTYYSLEGFVDSYYGDLVPSTSYVKVFDLVPYESGLLLLPPDFDGDRPKPAGINPQPKLFKAFTDYIKLNKTVGVGSVGMLNKAVADKSNVGMLIAVAETIHDKKIGAIADQITERFRHGGARVVLVAGPSSSGKTTTTKRLSIHLLANLVRPQMISLDNYFVDREHTPRDENGDYDYESLYALDIEQFNKDLTDLIAGKEVAMPSYDFTTGKRTYKGNKLRLDDNSILLMEGIHGLNPELTASIPDEMKYKVYVSALTTLNIDNHNWVPTTDNRLLRRIVRDFKYRGTSALDTIRRWPSVRRGEGKWIFPYQENADAMFNSSLIFELGVMKDFAEPILKQVPHNVPEYAEAYRLLSFLSYFNAIPNRQIPATSLLREFLGGSSFKY
;
A
#
# COMPACT_ATOMS: atom_id res chain seq x y z
N MET A 1 0.38 -29.55 40.83
CA MET A 1 1.04 -28.60 39.91
C MET A 1 0.13 -27.39 39.76
N ASN A 2 0.68 -26.19 39.79
CA ASN A 2 -0.12 -24.99 39.54
C ASN A 2 -0.34 -24.91 38.03
N ASP A 3 -1.57 -25.12 37.56
CA ASP A 3 -1.97 -25.06 36.16
C ASP A 3 -2.35 -23.63 35.70
N LYS A 4 -2.05 -22.65 36.56
CA LYS A 4 -2.25 -21.22 36.31
C LYS A 4 -0.97 -20.54 35.89
N ILE A 5 -1.09 -19.64 34.93
CA ILE A 5 -0.05 -18.71 34.48
C ILE A 5 -0.53 -17.29 34.76
N GLN A 6 0.40 -16.37 34.95
CA GLN A 6 0.08 -14.94 35.14
C GLN A 6 0.33 -14.17 33.85
N ILE A 7 -0.66 -13.40 33.40
CA ILE A 7 -0.56 -12.47 32.28
C ILE A 7 -0.71 -11.04 32.77
N PHE A 8 -0.14 -10.07 32.03
CA PHE A 8 -0.41 -8.65 32.24
C PHE A 8 -1.37 -8.15 31.17
N CYS A 9 -2.54 -7.63 31.58
CA CYS A 9 -3.51 -7.03 30.68
C CYS A 9 -3.34 -5.52 30.66
N GLU A 10 -2.86 -4.96 29.53
CA GLU A 10 -2.63 -3.51 29.39
C GLU A 10 -3.92 -2.69 29.51
N ASN A 11 -5.05 -3.19 28.97
CA ASN A 11 -6.33 -2.49 29.01
C ASN A 11 -6.84 -2.25 30.44
N THR A 12 -6.55 -3.15 31.38
CA THR A 12 -6.92 -3.00 32.79
C THR A 12 -5.79 -2.50 33.68
N GLY A 13 -4.53 -2.54 33.20
CA GLY A 13 -3.33 -2.26 33.98
C GLY A 13 -3.03 -3.28 35.09
N LYS A 14 -3.61 -4.50 35.01
CA LYS A 14 -3.55 -5.50 36.07
C LYS A 14 -2.90 -6.81 35.60
N TYR A 15 -2.28 -7.51 36.55
CA TYR A 15 -1.92 -8.92 36.39
C TYR A 15 -3.14 -9.81 36.68
N MET A 16 -3.26 -10.88 35.88
CA MET A 16 -4.39 -11.82 35.96
C MET A 16 -3.88 -13.25 35.91
N ASP A 17 -4.46 -14.12 36.73
CA ASP A 17 -4.27 -15.55 36.65
C ASP A 17 -5.19 -16.12 35.58
N VAL A 18 -4.61 -16.85 34.63
CA VAL A 18 -5.31 -17.59 33.57
C VAL A 18 -4.91 -19.06 33.62
N LYS A 19 -5.81 -19.94 33.27
CA LYS A 19 -5.51 -21.37 33.14
C LYS A 19 -4.76 -21.62 31.83
N GLY A 20 -3.76 -22.50 31.86
CA GLY A 20 -3.04 -22.87 30.65
C GLY A 20 -3.99 -23.42 29.57
N GLY A 21 -3.96 -22.82 28.38
CA GLY A 21 -4.85 -23.13 27.27
C GLY A 21 -6.13 -22.29 27.17
N GLU A 22 -6.44 -21.42 28.16
CA GLU A 22 -7.51 -20.42 27.99
C GLU A 22 -7.18 -19.53 26.80
N THR A 23 -8.21 -19.20 26.00
CA THR A 23 -8.07 -18.30 24.85
C THR A 23 -8.14 -16.83 25.27
N LEU A 24 -7.68 -15.93 24.40
CA LEU A 24 -7.87 -14.50 24.60
C LEU A 24 -9.35 -14.14 24.72
N LEU A 25 -10.25 -14.85 24.02
CA LEU A 25 -11.69 -14.64 24.10
C LEU A 25 -12.24 -15.02 25.51
N ASP A 26 -11.75 -16.12 26.09
CA ASP A 26 -12.12 -16.51 27.46
C ASP A 26 -11.67 -15.45 28.47
N VAL A 27 -10.45 -14.94 28.31
CA VAL A 27 -9.93 -13.85 29.16
C VAL A 27 -10.78 -12.59 29.00
N TYR A 28 -11.07 -12.17 27.76
CA TYR A 28 -11.94 -11.01 27.49
C TYR A 28 -13.31 -11.16 28.16
N ASN A 29 -13.94 -12.30 28.03
CA ASN A 29 -15.27 -12.55 28.63
C ASN A 29 -15.29 -12.38 30.15
N ARG A 30 -14.15 -12.53 30.84
CA ARG A 30 -14.03 -12.29 32.27
C ARG A 30 -13.88 -10.82 32.65
N ILE A 31 -13.33 -10.00 31.74
CA ILE A 31 -12.99 -8.59 32.01
C ILE A 31 -13.80 -7.59 31.17
N LYS A 32 -14.75 -8.06 30.36
CA LYS A 32 -15.51 -7.22 29.42
C LYS A 32 -16.22 -6.03 30.07
N ASP A 33 -16.57 -6.16 31.35
CA ASP A 33 -17.23 -5.09 32.11
C ASP A 33 -16.21 -4.10 32.74
N GLU A 34 -14.90 -4.41 32.71
CA GLU A 34 -13.81 -3.56 33.20
C GLU A 34 -13.16 -2.73 32.09
N ILE A 35 -13.39 -3.04 30.82
CA ILE A 35 -12.78 -2.36 29.67
C ILE A 35 -13.85 -1.89 28.68
N SER A 36 -13.62 -0.74 28.06
CA SER A 36 -14.54 -0.17 27.05
C SER A 36 -14.34 -0.77 25.64
N VAL A 37 -13.22 -1.42 25.40
CA VAL A 37 -12.85 -1.98 24.11
C VAL A 37 -13.69 -3.21 23.79
N LYS A 38 -14.26 -3.26 22.59
CA LYS A 38 -14.90 -4.47 22.01
C LYS A 38 -13.90 -5.10 21.05
N PRO A 39 -13.09 -6.07 21.51
CA PRO A 39 -11.95 -6.49 20.75
C PRO A 39 -12.32 -7.35 19.54
N ILE A 40 -11.58 -7.13 18.48
CA ILE A 40 -11.52 -7.97 17.28
C ILE A 40 -10.30 -8.89 17.33
N CYS A 41 -9.21 -8.41 17.94
CA CYS A 41 -7.96 -9.13 18.12
C CYS A 41 -7.27 -8.66 19.41
N ALA A 42 -6.06 -9.17 19.66
CA ALA A 42 -5.18 -8.63 20.68
C ALA A 42 -3.74 -8.55 20.19
N HIS A 43 -2.97 -7.64 20.77
CA HIS A 43 -1.52 -7.67 20.69
C HIS A 43 -0.99 -8.52 21.86
N VAL A 44 -0.37 -9.64 21.57
CA VAL A 44 0.27 -10.54 22.54
C VAL A 44 1.78 -10.36 22.43
N ASN A 45 2.41 -9.74 23.43
CA ASN A 45 3.80 -9.28 23.35
C ASN A 45 4.05 -8.52 22.04
N HIS A 46 3.20 -7.56 21.73
CA HIS A 46 3.24 -6.73 20.51
C HIS A 46 3.14 -7.52 19.18
N LYS A 47 2.58 -8.72 19.17
CA LYS A 47 2.18 -9.43 17.94
C LYS A 47 0.68 -9.47 17.86
N THR A 48 0.14 -9.24 16.68
CA THR A 48 -1.31 -9.37 16.43
C THR A 48 -1.70 -10.84 16.42
N GLU A 49 -2.61 -11.24 17.30
CA GLU A 49 -3.16 -12.59 17.41
C GLU A 49 -4.70 -12.52 17.43
N GLY A 50 -5.35 -13.53 16.84
CA GLY A 50 -6.80 -13.67 16.91
C GLY A 50 -7.30 -14.01 18.31
N LEU A 51 -8.56 -13.70 18.62
CA LEU A 51 -9.11 -13.94 19.97
C LEU A 51 -9.17 -15.43 20.35
N ASN A 52 -9.08 -16.35 19.39
CA ASN A 52 -8.97 -17.79 19.64
C ASN A 52 -7.55 -18.25 19.99
N TYR A 53 -6.59 -17.33 20.12
CA TYR A 53 -5.20 -17.66 20.50
C TYR A 53 -5.14 -18.20 21.93
N PRO A 54 -4.59 -19.41 22.17
CA PRO A 54 -4.49 -20.00 23.49
C PRO A 54 -3.24 -19.51 24.25
N LEU A 55 -3.39 -19.27 25.54
CA LEU A 55 -2.35 -18.81 26.43
C LEU A 55 -1.71 -19.98 27.20
N PHE A 56 -0.42 -20.25 26.97
CA PHE A 56 0.32 -21.33 27.65
C PHE A 56 1.49 -20.84 28.51
N MET A 57 1.81 -19.55 28.46
CA MET A 57 2.90 -18.94 29.23
C MET A 57 2.60 -17.47 29.55
N PRO A 58 3.30 -16.84 30.50
CA PRO A 58 3.16 -15.44 30.82
C PRO A 58 3.30 -14.56 29.57
N LYS A 59 2.36 -13.66 29.38
CA LYS A 59 2.27 -12.72 28.25
C LYS A 59 1.75 -11.36 28.69
N MET A 60 2.14 -10.34 27.96
CA MET A 60 1.47 -9.05 27.95
C MET A 60 0.40 -9.09 26.86
N VAL A 61 -0.82 -8.69 27.21
CA VAL A 61 -1.99 -8.73 26.33
C VAL A 61 -2.62 -7.34 26.28
N ASN A 62 -2.83 -6.84 25.06
CA ASN A 62 -3.59 -5.61 24.79
C ASN A 62 -4.71 -5.93 23.80
N PHE A 63 -5.96 -5.85 24.25
CA PHE A 63 -7.14 -6.07 23.42
C PHE A 63 -7.36 -4.88 22.48
N ILE A 64 -7.64 -5.16 21.22
CA ILE A 64 -7.67 -4.22 20.09
C ILE A 64 -9.00 -4.33 19.36
N ASP A 65 -9.64 -3.20 19.11
CA ASP A 65 -10.85 -3.08 18.27
C ASP A 65 -10.54 -2.67 16.81
N GLU A 66 -11.60 -2.37 16.06
CA GLU A 66 -11.52 -1.88 14.67
C GLU A 66 -10.98 -0.45 14.54
N GLY A 67 -10.84 0.31 15.60
CA GLY A 67 -10.16 1.61 15.59
C GLY A 67 -8.65 1.49 15.30
N ASN A 68 -8.08 0.30 15.55
CA ASN A 68 -6.67 0.05 15.30
C ASN A 68 -6.45 -0.62 13.91
N PRO A 69 -5.39 -0.23 13.17
CA PRO A 69 -5.09 -0.83 11.86
C PRO A 69 -4.96 -2.37 11.87
N SER A 70 -4.53 -2.98 12.97
CA SER A 70 -4.47 -4.45 13.11
C SER A 70 -5.87 -5.06 13.14
N GLY A 71 -6.80 -4.46 13.87
CA GLY A 71 -8.21 -4.84 13.92
C GLY A 71 -8.89 -4.66 12.57
N GLN A 72 -8.68 -3.51 11.91
CA GLN A 72 -9.22 -3.24 10.57
C GLN A 72 -8.80 -4.32 9.57
N ARG A 73 -7.51 -4.65 9.52
CA ARG A 73 -7.00 -5.70 8.64
C ARG A 73 -7.60 -7.08 8.93
N MET A 74 -7.81 -7.42 10.22
CA MET A 74 -8.44 -8.69 10.60
C MET A 74 -9.91 -8.73 10.20
N TYR A 75 -10.64 -7.63 10.42
CA TYR A 75 -12.03 -7.47 9.98
C TYR A 75 -12.17 -7.71 8.48
N VAL A 76 -11.38 -6.98 7.68
CA VAL A 76 -11.44 -7.07 6.22
C VAL A 76 -11.09 -8.46 5.71
N ARG A 77 -10.03 -9.10 6.23
CA ARG A 77 -9.69 -10.49 5.84
C ARG A 77 -10.83 -11.47 6.12
N SER A 78 -11.46 -11.33 7.29
CA SER A 78 -12.60 -12.19 7.67
C SER A 78 -13.81 -11.95 6.76
N LEU A 79 -14.07 -10.68 6.41
CA LEU A 79 -15.13 -10.32 5.47
C LEU A 79 -14.83 -10.86 4.05
N CYS A 80 -13.56 -10.87 3.63
CA CYS A 80 -13.16 -11.48 2.36
C CYS A 80 -13.38 -13.00 2.35
N MET A 81 -13.17 -13.71 3.48
CA MET A 81 -13.49 -15.13 3.56
C MET A 81 -15.00 -15.37 3.48
N VAL A 82 -15.83 -14.50 4.08
CA VAL A 82 -17.30 -14.58 3.93
C VAL A 82 -17.71 -14.37 2.48
N LEU A 83 -17.12 -13.39 1.79
CA LEU A 83 -17.37 -13.16 0.37
C LEU A 83 -16.96 -14.36 -0.49
N ALA A 84 -15.77 -14.93 -0.25
CA ALA A 84 -15.29 -16.09 -0.99
C ALA A 84 -16.21 -17.32 -0.78
N LYS A 85 -16.64 -17.55 0.46
CA LYS A 85 -17.64 -18.60 0.76
C LYS A 85 -18.98 -18.36 0.06
N ALA A 86 -19.49 -17.12 0.09
CA ALA A 86 -20.76 -16.79 -0.55
C ALA A 86 -20.72 -17.01 -2.08
N VAL A 87 -19.62 -16.62 -2.72
CA VAL A 87 -19.41 -16.90 -4.15
C VAL A 87 -19.29 -18.38 -4.41
N HIS A 88 -18.54 -19.13 -3.60
CA HIS A 88 -18.42 -20.58 -3.73
C HIS A 88 -19.76 -21.30 -3.58
N ASP A 89 -20.60 -20.90 -2.61
CA ASP A 89 -21.90 -21.51 -2.38
C ASP A 89 -22.87 -21.31 -3.55
N LEU A 90 -22.86 -20.13 -4.17
CA LEU A 90 -23.76 -19.79 -5.28
C LEU A 90 -23.21 -20.21 -6.65
N TYR A 91 -21.90 -20.16 -6.82
CA TYR A 91 -21.22 -20.38 -8.10
C TYR A 91 -20.00 -21.29 -7.92
N PRO A 92 -20.18 -22.60 -7.61
CA PRO A 92 -19.06 -23.49 -7.27
C PRO A 92 -18.01 -23.68 -8.36
N ALA A 93 -18.37 -23.39 -9.63
CA ALA A 93 -17.46 -23.48 -10.78
C ALA A 93 -16.70 -22.17 -11.07
N ALA A 94 -17.05 -21.09 -10.37
CA ALA A 94 -16.42 -19.79 -10.52
C ALA A 94 -15.32 -19.58 -9.47
N SER A 95 -14.36 -18.72 -9.78
CA SER A 95 -13.29 -18.31 -8.87
C SER A 95 -13.42 -16.82 -8.58
N LEU A 96 -13.39 -16.46 -7.30
CA LEU A 96 -13.29 -15.08 -6.86
C LEU A 96 -11.82 -14.64 -6.91
N CYS A 97 -11.56 -13.43 -7.38
CA CYS A 97 -10.26 -12.76 -7.23
C CYS A 97 -10.45 -11.38 -6.62
N ILE A 98 -9.85 -11.12 -5.46
CA ILE A 98 -9.78 -9.79 -4.84
C ILE A 98 -8.54 -9.11 -5.40
N GLU A 99 -8.76 -8.16 -6.31
CA GLU A 99 -7.69 -7.59 -7.14
C GLU A 99 -6.89 -6.51 -6.38
N HIS A 100 -7.55 -5.51 -5.82
CA HIS A 100 -6.91 -4.40 -5.10
C HIS A 100 -7.91 -3.53 -4.34
N SER A 101 -7.40 -2.68 -3.45
CA SER A 101 -8.20 -1.64 -2.80
C SER A 101 -8.36 -0.42 -3.71
N ILE A 102 -9.59 0.07 -3.87
CA ILE A 102 -9.94 1.25 -4.66
C ILE A 102 -11.28 1.81 -4.20
N ALA A 103 -11.54 3.08 -4.47
CA ALA A 103 -12.84 3.73 -4.29
C ALA A 103 -13.45 3.61 -2.88
N GLY A 104 -12.63 3.41 -1.85
CA GLY A 104 -13.07 3.21 -0.47
C GLY A 104 -13.33 1.75 -0.10
N GLY A 105 -13.16 0.81 -1.04
CA GLY A 105 -13.39 -0.62 -0.84
C GLY A 105 -12.34 -1.51 -1.47
N TYR A 106 -12.73 -2.75 -1.74
CA TYR A 106 -11.91 -3.79 -2.35
C TYR A 106 -12.58 -4.28 -3.62
N TYR A 107 -11.94 -4.01 -4.76
CA TYR A 107 -12.42 -4.46 -6.06
C TYR A 107 -12.14 -5.95 -6.23
N ALA A 108 -13.17 -6.68 -6.66
CA ALA A 108 -13.05 -8.10 -6.91
C ALA A 108 -13.74 -8.49 -8.22
N THR A 109 -13.28 -9.59 -8.81
CA THR A 109 -13.85 -10.19 -10.01
C THR A 109 -14.24 -11.64 -9.76
N ILE A 110 -15.28 -12.09 -10.45
CA ILE A 110 -15.72 -13.50 -10.43
C ILE A 110 -15.52 -14.02 -11.87
N ASP A 111 -14.67 -15.04 -12.05
CA ASP A 111 -14.49 -15.60 -13.36
C ASP A 111 -15.75 -16.38 -13.79
N ARG A 112 -16.02 -16.46 -15.09
CA ARG A 112 -17.17 -17.18 -15.67
C ARG A 112 -18.56 -16.73 -15.18
N GLN A 113 -18.62 -15.62 -14.44
CA GLN A 113 -19.87 -15.03 -13.95
C GLN A 113 -19.85 -13.52 -14.13
N THR A 114 -20.90 -12.97 -14.75
CA THR A 114 -21.05 -11.52 -14.87
C THR A 114 -21.43 -10.94 -13.51
N ALA A 115 -20.69 -9.94 -13.05
CA ALA A 115 -20.99 -9.21 -11.81
C ALA A 115 -22.06 -8.10 -12.03
N ASP A 116 -23.22 -8.49 -12.58
CA ASP A 116 -24.35 -7.60 -12.71
C ASP A 116 -25.06 -7.35 -11.38
N ALA A 117 -26.01 -6.42 -11.35
CA ALA A 117 -26.73 -6.05 -10.14
C ALA A 117 -27.45 -7.24 -9.47
N ALA A 118 -27.96 -8.20 -10.25
CA ALA A 118 -28.66 -9.37 -9.73
C ALA A 118 -27.69 -10.34 -9.07
N THR A 119 -26.56 -10.62 -9.71
CA THR A 119 -25.48 -11.47 -9.17
C THR A 119 -24.92 -10.86 -7.89
N VAL A 120 -24.60 -9.56 -7.89
CA VAL A 120 -24.05 -8.88 -6.71
C VAL A 120 -25.04 -8.88 -5.55
N ALA A 121 -26.33 -8.63 -5.82
CA ALA A 121 -27.40 -8.69 -4.80
C ALA A 121 -27.56 -10.12 -4.23
N ALA A 122 -27.44 -11.16 -5.06
CA ALA A 122 -27.51 -12.56 -4.60
C ALA A 122 -26.31 -12.89 -3.68
N VAL A 123 -25.09 -12.51 -4.08
CA VAL A 123 -23.87 -12.71 -3.27
C VAL A 123 -23.98 -11.95 -1.95
N LYS A 124 -24.40 -10.68 -1.97
CA LYS A 124 -24.59 -9.87 -0.76
C LYS A 124 -25.57 -10.54 0.21
N ARG A 125 -26.73 -10.98 -0.28
CA ARG A 125 -27.71 -11.70 0.55
C ARG A 125 -27.10 -12.95 1.17
N ARG A 126 -26.34 -13.73 0.40
CA ARG A 126 -25.68 -14.93 0.92
C ARG A 126 -24.64 -14.59 1.99
N MET A 127 -23.89 -13.52 1.84
CA MET A 127 -22.99 -13.02 2.89
C MET A 127 -23.77 -12.66 4.16
N GLU A 128 -24.89 -11.95 4.04
CA GLU A 128 -25.75 -11.58 5.18
C GLU A 128 -26.28 -12.82 5.91
N GLU A 129 -26.68 -13.88 5.19
CA GLU A 129 -27.10 -15.16 5.76
C GLU A 129 -25.96 -15.84 6.54
N ILE A 130 -24.77 -15.92 5.97
CA ILE A 130 -23.57 -16.49 6.60
C ILE A 130 -23.22 -15.72 7.88
N ILE A 131 -23.29 -14.39 7.85
CA ILE A 131 -22.99 -13.53 9.01
C ILE A 131 -24.04 -13.70 10.10
N ALA A 132 -25.32 -13.76 9.74
CA ALA A 132 -26.42 -13.95 10.68
C ALA A 132 -26.40 -15.32 11.38
N ALA A 133 -25.83 -16.34 10.73
CA ALA A 133 -25.70 -17.70 11.27
C ALA A 133 -24.60 -17.83 12.34
N ASP A 134 -23.76 -16.80 12.54
CA ASP A 134 -22.68 -16.76 13.54
C ASP A 134 -21.74 -17.98 13.51
N ILE A 135 -21.25 -18.30 12.33
CA ILE A 135 -20.44 -19.49 12.07
C ILE A 135 -18.98 -19.24 12.51
N PRO A 136 -18.35 -20.15 13.28
CA PRO A 136 -16.96 -19.99 13.69
C PRO A 136 -15.99 -20.15 12.53
N PHE A 137 -14.94 -19.29 12.49
CA PHE A 137 -13.76 -19.49 11.66
C PHE A 137 -12.81 -20.47 12.36
N VAL A 138 -12.77 -21.72 11.88
CA VAL A 138 -11.94 -22.76 12.50
C VAL A 138 -10.52 -22.71 11.97
N ARG A 139 -9.57 -22.28 12.80
CA ARG A 139 -8.14 -22.22 12.49
C ARG A 139 -7.49 -23.59 12.63
N SER A 140 -6.71 -24.01 11.66
CA SER A 140 -5.96 -25.27 11.67
C SER A 140 -4.56 -25.07 11.12
N THR A 141 -3.58 -25.78 11.66
CA THR A 141 -2.20 -25.81 11.17
C THR A 141 -1.80 -27.26 10.87
N LYS A 142 -1.36 -27.52 9.64
CA LYS A 142 -0.93 -28.85 9.19
C LYS A 142 0.36 -28.76 8.40
N LEU A 143 0.97 -29.92 8.12
CA LEU A 143 2.10 -29.99 7.18
C LEU A 143 1.70 -29.35 5.85
N THR A 144 2.57 -28.52 5.30
CA THR A 144 2.32 -27.81 4.03
C THR A 144 1.97 -28.75 2.90
N THR A 145 2.58 -29.94 2.85
CA THR A 145 2.26 -31.00 1.87
C THR A 145 0.81 -31.49 1.97
N ASP A 146 0.23 -31.51 3.15
CA ASP A 146 -1.18 -31.92 3.35
C ASP A 146 -2.14 -30.78 3.02
N VAL A 147 -1.76 -29.53 3.32
CA VAL A 147 -2.55 -28.34 2.93
C VAL A 147 -2.55 -28.17 1.41
N ILE A 148 -1.44 -28.46 0.72
CA ILE A 148 -1.39 -28.49 -0.75
C ILE A 148 -2.40 -29.49 -1.32
N LYS A 149 -2.51 -30.70 -0.75
CA LYS A 149 -3.53 -31.68 -1.17
C LYS A 149 -4.94 -31.17 -0.93
N LEU A 150 -5.16 -30.52 0.24
CA LEU A 150 -6.46 -29.94 0.60
C LEU A 150 -6.88 -28.87 -0.42
N PHE A 151 -6.01 -27.90 -0.72
CA PHE A 151 -6.32 -26.85 -1.70
C PHE A 151 -6.41 -27.35 -3.14
N ARG A 152 -5.63 -28.38 -3.50
CA ARG A 152 -5.77 -29.03 -4.82
C ARG A 152 -7.15 -29.69 -4.98
N ASN A 153 -7.63 -30.37 -3.95
CA ASN A 153 -8.98 -30.96 -3.95
C ASN A 153 -10.08 -29.88 -3.95
N ALA A 154 -9.83 -28.72 -3.36
CA ALA A 154 -10.73 -27.57 -3.39
C ALA A 154 -10.64 -26.73 -4.68
N GLY A 155 -9.78 -27.10 -5.65
CA GLY A 155 -9.64 -26.38 -6.92
C GLY A 155 -8.86 -25.05 -6.83
N MET A 156 -8.17 -24.77 -5.72
CA MET A 156 -7.43 -23.52 -5.48
C MET A 156 -6.00 -23.59 -6.03
N ALA A 157 -5.86 -23.54 -7.35
CA ALA A 157 -4.59 -23.73 -8.04
C ALA A 157 -3.53 -22.65 -7.72
N ASP A 158 -3.96 -21.42 -7.48
CA ASP A 158 -3.12 -20.29 -7.08
C ASP A 158 -2.47 -20.52 -5.71
N LYS A 159 -3.24 -20.98 -4.71
CA LYS A 159 -2.73 -21.34 -3.39
C LYS A 159 -1.79 -22.55 -3.43
N VAL A 160 -2.13 -23.55 -4.25
CA VAL A 160 -1.22 -24.69 -4.49
C VAL A 160 0.12 -24.19 -5.04
N THR A 161 0.07 -23.32 -6.06
CA THR A 161 1.29 -22.74 -6.68
C THR A 161 2.10 -21.94 -5.67
N LEU A 162 1.45 -21.15 -4.81
CA LEU A 162 2.12 -20.39 -3.76
C LEU A 162 2.84 -21.32 -2.77
N LEU A 163 2.12 -22.31 -2.23
CA LEU A 163 2.68 -23.21 -1.22
C LEU A 163 3.76 -24.15 -1.75
N GLU A 164 3.69 -24.57 -3.02
CA GLU A 164 4.74 -25.34 -3.68
C GLU A 164 6.07 -24.55 -3.82
N THR A 165 5.99 -23.22 -3.76
CA THR A 165 7.17 -22.32 -3.86
C THR A 165 7.60 -21.72 -2.53
N ALA A 166 6.81 -21.92 -1.47
CA ALA A 166 7.14 -21.50 -0.11
C ALA A 166 8.07 -22.51 0.58
N ALA A 167 8.86 -22.03 1.53
CA ALA A 167 9.77 -22.86 2.32
C ALA A 167 9.18 -23.35 3.64
N ASP A 168 7.93 -23.01 3.94
CA ASP A 168 7.31 -23.29 5.23
C ASP A 168 6.91 -24.78 5.36
N LEU A 169 7.36 -25.40 6.45
CA LEU A 169 7.05 -26.80 6.76
C LEU A 169 5.59 -26.97 7.18
N TYR A 170 5.01 -25.96 7.84
CA TYR A 170 3.61 -25.95 8.28
C TYR A 170 2.88 -24.75 7.70
N THR A 171 1.62 -24.97 7.30
CA THR A 171 0.72 -23.94 6.80
C THR A 171 -0.53 -23.86 7.67
N THR A 172 -0.89 -22.63 8.07
CA THR A 172 -2.15 -22.32 8.71
C THR A 172 -3.22 -22.03 7.68
N TYR A 173 -4.40 -22.61 7.87
CA TYR A 173 -5.59 -22.37 7.06
C TYR A 173 -6.83 -22.27 7.93
N TYR A 174 -7.89 -21.75 7.37
CA TYR A 174 -9.19 -21.61 8.02
C TYR A 174 -10.25 -22.45 7.31
N SER A 175 -11.24 -22.91 8.08
CA SER A 175 -12.43 -23.60 7.57
C SER A 175 -13.68 -22.85 8.03
N LEU A 176 -14.64 -22.67 7.11
CA LEU A 176 -15.95 -22.06 7.32
C LEU A 176 -17.01 -22.96 6.69
N GLU A 177 -17.64 -23.83 7.48
CA GLU A 177 -18.60 -24.84 7.02
C GLU A 177 -18.11 -25.65 5.80
N GLY A 178 -16.90 -26.18 5.89
CA GLY A 178 -16.30 -26.99 4.83
C GLY A 178 -15.60 -26.19 3.71
N PHE A 179 -15.89 -24.91 3.53
CA PHE A 179 -15.07 -24.04 2.69
C PHE A 179 -13.73 -23.79 3.37
N VAL A 180 -12.63 -23.98 2.66
CA VAL A 180 -11.26 -23.83 3.20
C VAL A 180 -10.52 -22.70 2.50
N ASP A 181 -9.71 -21.94 3.28
CA ASP A 181 -8.93 -20.83 2.75
C ASP A 181 -7.71 -20.53 3.63
N SER A 182 -6.75 -19.75 3.15
CA SER A 182 -5.58 -19.29 3.92
C SER A 182 -5.36 -17.80 3.74
N TYR A 183 -4.90 -17.16 4.82
CA TYR A 183 -4.63 -15.72 4.87
C TYR A 183 -3.29 -15.46 5.56
N TYR A 184 -2.62 -14.36 5.20
CA TYR A 184 -1.39 -13.92 5.88
C TYR A 184 -1.70 -13.12 7.16
N GLY A 185 -2.40 -13.74 8.09
CA GLY A 185 -2.81 -13.21 9.38
C GLY A 185 -4.11 -13.85 9.86
N ASP A 186 -4.43 -13.64 11.12
CA ASP A 186 -5.58 -14.25 11.75
C ASP A 186 -6.91 -13.63 11.31
N LEU A 187 -7.99 -14.41 11.52
CA LEU A 187 -9.37 -14.00 11.34
C LEU A 187 -10.06 -13.81 12.70
N VAL A 188 -11.21 -13.14 12.67
CA VAL A 188 -12.08 -12.98 13.85
C VAL A 188 -12.65 -14.33 14.31
N PRO A 189 -13.20 -14.45 15.53
CA PRO A 189 -13.69 -15.74 16.04
C PRO A 189 -14.84 -16.36 15.22
N SER A 190 -15.79 -15.53 14.77
CA SER A 190 -16.96 -15.99 14.02
C SER A 190 -17.46 -14.93 13.05
N THR A 191 -18.34 -15.32 12.15
CA THR A 191 -18.89 -14.44 11.11
C THR A 191 -19.70 -13.28 11.67
N SER A 192 -20.27 -13.40 12.88
CA SER A 192 -21.03 -12.32 13.51
C SER A 192 -20.19 -11.09 13.91
N TYR A 193 -18.87 -11.18 13.88
CA TYR A 193 -17.98 -10.04 14.12
C TYR A 193 -17.93 -9.06 12.94
N VAL A 194 -18.29 -9.48 11.70
CA VAL A 194 -18.14 -8.67 10.48
C VAL A 194 -19.50 -8.22 9.90
N LYS A 195 -20.35 -7.64 10.75
CA LYS A 195 -21.74 -7.29 10.42
C LYS A 195 -21.88 -6.07 9.50
N VAL A 196 -20.93 -5.16 9.55
CA VAL A 196 -21.01 -3.89 8.83
C VAL A 196 -20.22 -4.02 7.53
N PHE A 197 -20.92 -4.04 6.41
CA PHE A 197 -20.33 -4.05 5.07
C PHE A 197 -21.37 -3.64 4.03
N ASP A 198 -20.93 -3.37 2.83
CA ASP A 198 -21.78 -3.34 1.64
C ASP A 198 -21.09 -4.06 0.47
N LEU A 199 -21.85 -4.49 -0.50
CA LEU A 199 -21.38 -5.10 -1.73
C LEU A 199 -22.16 -4.52 -2.89
N VAL A 200 -21.46 -3.86 -3.81
CA VAL A 200 -22.07 -3.15 -4.93
C VAL A 200 -21.42 -3.52 -6.26
N PRO A 201 -22.14 -3.43 -7.39
CA PRO A 201 -21.51 -3.50 -8.71
C PRO A 201 -20.53 -2.34 -8.88
N TYR A 202 -19.35 -2.63 -9.43
CA TYR A 202 -18.35 -1.62 -9.75
C TYR A 202 -17.59 -2.00 -11.01
N GLU A 203 -17.65 -1.15 -12.02
CA GLU A 203 -17.05 -1.42 -13.34
C GLU A 203 -17.44 -2.80 -13.88
N SER A 204 -16.50 -3.68 -14.19
CA SER A 204 -16.76 -5.05 -14.66
C SER A 204 -16.81 -6.11 -13.56
N GLY A 205 -16.75 -5.71 -12.29
CA GLY A 205 -16.71 -6.59 -11.13
C GLY A 205 -17.61 -6.09 -10.01
N LEU A 206 -17.18 -6.32 -8.79
CA LEU A 206 -17.87 -5.91 -7.57
C LEU A 206 -16.90 -5.17 -6.63
N LEU A 207 -17.47 -4.30 -5.79
CA LEU A 207 -16.74 -3.57 -4.76
C LEU A 207 -17.27 -3.97 -3.39
N LEU A 208 -16.40 -4.59 -2.59
CA LEU A 208 -16.65 -4.89 -1.19
C LEU A 208 -16.28 -3.67 -0.35
N LEU A 209 -17.27 -3.08 0.31
CA LEU A 209 -17.11 -1.92 1.17
C LEU A 209 -17.06 -2.38 2.63
N PRO A 210 -15.92 -2.25 3.33
CA PRO A 210 -15.82 -2.50 4.76
C PRO A 210 -16.49 -1.38 5.56
N PRO A 211 -16.48 -1.42 6.91
CA PRO A 211 -16.90 -0.29 7.73
C PRO A 211 -16.10 0.98 7.39
N ASP A 212 -16.73 2.12 7.54
CA ASP A 212 -16.05 3.41 7.63
C ASP A 212 -15.37 3.50 9.01
N PHE A 213 -14.11 3.07 9.05
CA PHE A 213 -13.35 2.97 10.31
C PHE A 213 -13.03 4.33 10.96
N ASP A 214 -13.12 5.42 10.18
CA ASP A 214 -12.90 6.80 10.66
C ASP A 214 -14.22 7.51 11.01
N GLY A 215 -15.36 6.83 10.82
CA GLY A 215 -16.69 7.38 11.04
C GLY A 215 -17.19 7.25 12.48
N ASP A 216 -18.00 8.20 12.94
CA ASP A 216 -18.61 8.21 14.28
C ASP A 216 -19.63 7.07 14.51
N ARG A 217 -20.12 6.44 13.45
CA ARG A 217 -21.13 5.38 13.50
C ARG A 217 -20.74 4.21 12.62
N PRO A 218 -21.01 2.96 13.05
CA PRO A 218 -20.81 1.78 12.22
C PRO A 218 -21.69 1.83 10.97
N LYS A 219 -21.11 2.16 9.82
CA LYS A 219 -21.73 2.15 8.49
C LYS A 219 -20.70 1.69 7.48
N PRO A 220 -21.12 1.15 6.31
CA PRO A 220 -20.19 0.86 5.24
C PRO A 220 -19.47 2.12 4.76
N ALA A 221 -18.23 1.97 4.29
CA ALA A 221 -17.46 3.04 3.67
C ALA A 221 -18.20 3.62 2.45
N GLY A 222 -18.04 4.91 2.23
CA GLY A 222 -18.60 5.60 1.06
C GLY A 222 -17.78 5.27 -0.20
N ILE A 223 -18.45 5.23 -1.35
CA ILE A 223 -17.77 5.08 -2.64
C ILE A 223 -17.17 6.42 -3.04
N ASN A 224 -15.87 6.44 -3.30
CA ASN A 224 -15.15 7.56 -3.90
C ASN A 224 -14.64 7.14 -5.28
N PRO A 225 -15.35 7.44 -6.40
CA PRO A 225 -14.98 6.96 -7.72
C PRO A 225 -13.59 7.43 -8.16
N GLN A 226 -12.78 6.50 -8.66
CA GLN A 226 -11.40 6.73 -9.09
C GLN A 226 -11.14 6.10 -10.47
N PRO A 227 -11.79 6.57 -11.54
CA PRO A 227 -11.78 5.92 -12.85
C PRO A 227 -10.38 5.88 -13.49
N LYS A 228 -9.55 6.93 -13.34
CA LYS A 228 -8.21 6.95 -13.89
C LYS A 228 -7.30 5.98 -13.15
N LEU A 229 -7.40 5.93 -11.81
CA LEU A 229 -6.66 4.99 -10.99
C LEU A 229 -7.10 3.55 -11.28
N PHE A 230 -8.39 3.29 -11.42
CA PHE A 230 -8.93 1.98 -11.79
C PHE A 230 -8.38 1.51 -13.15
N LYS A 231 -8.40 2.39 -14.14
CA LYS A 231 -7.81 2.09 -15.45
C LYS A 231 -6.32 1.74 -15.34
N ALA A 232 -5.56 2.51 -14.55
CA ALA A 232 -4.14 2.24 -14.34
C ALA A 232 -3.93 0.84 -13.71
N PHE A 233 -4.69 0.46 -12.68
CA PHE A 233 -4.63 -0.89 -12.11
C PHE A 233 -4.94 -1.97 -13.14
N THR A 234 -6.06 -1.84 -13.85
CA THR A 234 -6.53 -2.83 -14.82
C THR A 234 -5.53 -3.04 -15.95
N ASP A 235 -4.94 -1.97 -16.48
CA ASP A 235 -3.92 -2.03 -17.54
C ASP A 235 -2.69 -2.85 -17.06
N TYR A 236 -2.22 -2.65 -15.83
CA TYR A 236 -1.06 -3.37 -15.28
C TYR A 236 -1.39 -4.82 -14.88
N ILE A 237 -2.58 -5.09 -14.33
CA ILE A 237 -3.02 -6.47 -14.05
C ILE A 237 -3.07 -7.28 -15.35
N LYS A 238 -3.65 -6.71 -16.42
CA LYS A 238 -3.68 -7.36 -17.75
C LYS A 238 -2.28 -7.64 -18.27
N LEU A 239 -1.36 -6.68 -18.07
CA LEU A 239 0.03 -6.82 -18.47
C LEU A 239 0.71 -7.96 -17.71
N ASN A 240 0.57 -8.01 -16.39
CA ASN A 240 1.14 -9.06 -15.54
C ASN A 240 0.64 -10.45 -15.96
N LYS A 241 -0.66 -10.58 -16.26
CA LYS A 241 -1.26 -11.82 -16.78
C LYS A 241 -0.65 -12.20 -18.15
N THR A 242 -0.39 -11.22 -19.03
CA THR A 242 0.25 -11.45 -20.34
C THR A 242 1.70 -11.91 -20.21
N VAL A 243 2.43 -11.39 -19.23
CA VAL A 243 3.83 -11.81 -18.92
C VAL A 243 3.87 -13.17 -18.20
N GLY A 244 2.71 -13.70 -17.78
CA GLY A 244 2.61 -14.98 -17.08
C GLY A 244 2.92 -14.90 -15.58
N VAL A 245 2.86 -13.71 -14.98
CA VAL A 245 3.14 -13.48 -13.55
C VAL A 245 1.96 -12.74 -12.93
N GLY A 246 0.89 -13.47 -12.62
CA GLY A 246 -0.32 -12.90 -11.99
C GLY A 246 -0.35 -12.98 -10.46
N SER A 247 0.53 -13.78 -9.85
CA SER A 247 0.58 -13.98 -8.39
C SER A 247 2.01 -14.18 -7.89
N VAL A 248 2.20 -14.08 -6.56
CA VAL A 248 3.50 -14.33 -5.92
C VAL A 248 3.99 -15.75 -6.19
N GLY A 249 3.11 -16.76 -6.16
CA GLY A 249 3.50 -18.13 -6.50
C GLY A 249 4.04 -18.25 -7.93
N MET A 250 3.44 -17.55 -8.90
CA MET A 250 3.94 -17.51 -10.29
C MET A 250 5.26 -16.75 -10.39
N LEU A 251 5.42 -15.64 -9.66
CA LEU A 251 6.69 -14.92 -9.58
C LEU A 251 7.78 -15.83 -9.02
N ASN A 252 7.53 -16.52 -7.92
CA ASN A 252 8.48 -17.44 -7.30
C ASN A 252 8.90 -18.57 -8.24
N LYS A 253 7.96 -19.14 -9.01
CA LYS A 253 8.29 -20.12 -10.07
C LYS A 253 9.19 -19.53 -11.16
N ALA A 254 8.88 -18.32 -11.62
CA ALA A 254 9.71 -17.63 -12.61
C ALA A 254 11.11 -17.31 -12.06
N VAL A 255 11.23 -16.97 -10.78
CA VAL A 255 12.51 -16.69 -10.11
C VAL A 255 13.35 -17.95 -9.90
N ALA A 256 12.75 -19.11 -9.68
CA ALA A 256 13.46 -20.38 -9.55
C ALA A 256 14.25 -20.75 -10.82
N ASP A 257 13.78 -20.33 -11.97
CA ASP A 257 14.52 -20.43 -13.24
C ASP A 257 15.35 -19.16 -13.48
N LYS A 258 16.65 -19.26 -13.20
CA LYS A 258 17.60 -18.13 -13.31
C LYS A 258 17.67 -17.50 -14.71
N SER A 259 17.29 -18.21 -15.77
CA SER A 259 17.24 -17.68 -17.13
C SER A 259 16.06 -16.71 -17.33
N ASN A 260 14.97 -16.93 -16.64
CA ASN A 260 13.74 -16.15 -16.77
C ASN A 260 13.77 -14.82 -15.99
N VAL A 261 14.52 -14.75 -14.87
CA VAL A 261 14.59 -13.54 -14.03
C VAL A 261 15.09 -12.33 -14.82
N GLY A 262 16.17 -12.50 -15.60
CA GLY A 262 16.73 -11.42 -16.41
C GLY A 262 15.73 -10.89 -17.44
N MET A 263 15.01 -11.81 -18.10
CA MET A 263 13.97 -11.43 -19.07
C MET A 263 12.80 -10.70 -18.38
N LEU A 264 12.34 -11.17 -17.22
CA LEU A 264 11.27 -10.53 -16.46
C LEU A 264 11.63 -9.08 -16.07
N ILE A 265 12.87 -8.88 -15.59
CA ILE A 265 13.40 -7.56 -15.25
C ILE A 265 13.43 -6.66 -16.49
N ALA A 266 13.99 -7.16 -17.61
CA ALA A 266 14.11 -6.41 -18.86
C ALA A 266 12.73 -5.99 -19.40
N VAL A 267 11.74 -6.90 -19.39
CA VAL A 267 10.37 -6.60 -19.83
C VAL A 267 9.73 -5.54 -18.93
N ALA A 268 9.81 -5.68 -17.61
CA ALA A 268 9.21 -4.71 -16.67
C ALA A 268 9.84 -3.31 -16.82
N GLU A 269 11.16 -3.22 -16.96
CA GLU A 269 11.85 -1.94 -17.19
C GLU A 269 11.51 -1.32 -18.55
N THR A 270 11.40 -2.15 -19.59
CA THR A 270 10.97 -1.69 -20.92
C THR A 270 9.54 -1.12 -20.90
N ILE A 271 8.64 -1.74 -20.13
CA ILE A 271 7.28 -1.24 -19.95
C ILE A 271 7.28 0.13 -19.28
N HIS A 272 8.07 0.31 -18.23
CA HIS A 272 8.22 1.60 -17.58
C HIS A 272 8.75 2.65 -18.57
N ASP A 273 9.78 2.30 -19.34
CA ASP A 273 10.38 3.20 -20.32
C ASP A 273 9.38 3.63 -21.40
N LYS A 274 8.64 2.67 -21.98
CA LYS A 274 7.57 2.96 -22.95
C LYS A 274 6.47 3.85 -22.37
N LYS A 275 6.05 3.64 -21.13
CA LYS A 275 5.00 4.44 -20.50
C LYS A 275 5.48 5.87 -20.22
N ILE A 276 6.71 6.06 -19.73
CA ILE A 276 7.30 7.38 -19.52
C ILE A 276 7.51 8.11 -20.84
N GLY A 277 7.98 7.40 -21.88
CA GLY A 277 8.11 7.93 -23.23
C GLY A 277 6.78 8.43 -23.80
N ALA A 278 5.71 7.63 -23.68
CA ALA A 278 4.37 8.05 -24.11
C ALA A 278 3.85 9.30 -23.37
N ILE A 279 4.16 9.44 -22.07
CA ILE A 279 3.84 10.67 -21.31
C ILE A 279 4.66 11.85 -21.87
N ALA A 280 5.95 11.66 -22.14
CA ALA A 280 6.80 12.71 -22.71
C ALA A 280 6.30 13.16 -24.09
N ASP A 281 5.83 12.23 -24.92
CA ASP A 281 5.26 12.54 -26.24
C ASP A 281 4.01 13.43 -26.12
N GLN A 282 3.09 13.09 -25.20
CA GLN A 282 1.89 13.90 -24.95
C GLN A 282 2.23 15.30 -24.42
N ILE A 283 3.21 15.41 -23.53
CA ILE A 283 3.69 16.70 -23.01
C ILE A 283 4.29 17.51 -24.15
N THR A 284 5.13 16.91 -24.99
CA THR A 284 5.79 17.55 -26.13
C THR A 284 4.78 18.08 -27.14
N GLU A 285 3.74 17.30 -27.42
CA GLU A 285 2.65 17.70 -28.31
C GLU A 285 1.92 18.94 -27.78
N ARG A 286 1.50 18.92 -26.50
CA ARG A 286 0.86 20.10 -25.86
C ARG A 286 1.80 21.30 -25.84
N PHE A 287 3.08 21.12 -25.53
CA PHE A 287 4.07 22.18 -25.52
C PHE A 287 4.20 22.87 -26.89
N ARG A 288 4.32 22.09 -27.98
CA ARG A 288 4.45 22.59 -29.34
C ARG A 288 3.24 23.35 -29.85
N HIS A 289 2.06 23.02 -29.34
CA HIS A 289 0.81 23.73 -29.67
C HIS A 289 0.52 24.92 -28.73
N GLY A 290 1.52 25.42 -28.01
CA GLY A 290 1.41 26.59 -27.13
C GLY A 290 0.67 26.34 -25.81
N GLY A 291 0.44 25.07 -25.46
CA GLY A 291 -0.21 24.67 -24.20
C GLY A 291 0.78 24.52 -23.04
N ALA A 292 1.10 23.28 -22.67
CA ALA A 292 1.85 22.98 -21.45
C ALA A 292 3.21 23.67 -21.36
N ARG A 293 3.41 24.51 -20.36
CA ARG A 293 4.69 25.15 -19.99
C ARG A 293 5.20 24.62 -18.64
N VAL A 294 4.34 23.97 -17.86
CA VAL A 294 4.60 23.46 -16.53
C VAL A 294 4.13 22.01 -16.46
N VAL A 295 5.04 21.10 -16.14
CA VAL A 295 4.75 19.69 -15.84
C VAL A 295 4.84 19.48 -14.34
N LEU A 296 3.77 18.99 -13.73
CA LEU A 296 3.65 18.72 -12.30
C LEU A 296 3.67 17.22 -12.05
N VAL A 297 4.76 16.68 -11.52
CA VAL A 297 4.89 15.26 -11.17
C VAL A 297 4.62 15.10 -9.68
N ALA A 298 3.48 14.53 -9.35
CA ALA A 298 3.05 14.36 -7.96
C ALA A 298 2.73 12.91 -7.62
N GLY A 299 2.61 12.66 -6.33
CA GLY A 299 2.28 11.34 -5.79
C GLY A 299 2.73 11.21 -4.35
N PRO A 300 2.29 10.18 -3.64
CA PRO A 300 2.56 10.01 -2.22
C PRO A 300 4.04 9.73 -1.95
N SER A 301 4.42 9.77 -0.67
CA SER A 301 5.80 9.48 -0.24
C SER A 301 6.26 8.09 -0.71
N SER A 302 7.53 8.00 -1.13
CA SER A 302 8.16 6.77 -1.66
C SER A 302 7.46 6.16 -2.89
N SER A 303 6.75 6.98 -3.66
CA SER A 303 6.15 6.54 -4.93
C SER A 303 7.15 6.51 -6.11
N GLY A 304 8.38 7.01 -5.94
CA GLY A 304 9.38 7.06 -7.02
C GLY A 304 9.24 8.28 -7.94
N LYS A 305 8.66 9.38 -7.44
CA LYS A 305 8.52 10.65 -8.20
C LYS A 305 9.83 11.15 -8.76
N THR A 306 10.86 11.22 -7.92
CA THR A 306 12.16 11.80 -8.28
C THR A 306 12.81 11.06 -9.45
N THR A 307 12.86 9.73 -9.41
CA THR A 307 13.40 8.94 -10.53
C THR A 307 12.51 9.04 -11.76
N THR A 308 11.18 9.00 -11.60
CA THR A 308 10.25 9.17 -12.72
C THR A 308 10.47 10.53 -13.40
N THR A 309 10.62 11.61 -12.63
CA THR A 309 10.87 12.95 -13.15
C THR A 309 12.20 13.03 -13.92
N LYS A 310 13.25 12.39 -13.41
CA LYS A 310 14.56 12.32 -14.10
C LYS A 310 14.48 11.52 -15.39
N ARG A 311 13.79 10.38 -15.41
CA ARG A 311 13.57 9.62 -16.65
C ARG A 311 12.72 10.41 -17.64
N LEU A 312 11.64 11.05 -17.17
CA LEU A 312 10.80 11.92 -18.00
C LEU A 312 11.60 13.08 -18.62
N SER A 313 12.54 13.66 -17.87
CA SER A 313 13.41 14.73 -18.39
C SER A 313 14.29 14.25 -19.54
N ILE A 314 14.78 13.01 -19.51
CA ILE A 314 15.57 12.42 -20.61
C ILE A 314 14.70 12.25 -21.85
N HIS A 315 13.47 11.74 -21.73
CA HIS A 315 12.56 11.58 -22.86
C HIS A 315 12.14 12.94 -23.46
N LEU A 316 11.94 13.98 -22.63
CA LEU A 316 11.66 15.33 -23.12
C LEU A 316 12.85 15.90 -23.90
N LEU A 317 14.09 15.69 -23.42
CA LEU A 317 15.30 16.07 -24.16
C LEU A 317 15.41 15.33 -25.49
N ALA A 318 15.10 14.03 -25.52
CA ALA A 318 15.06 13.24 -26.74
C ALA A 318 14.00 13.75 -27.73
N ASN A 319 12.93 14.35 -27.23
CA ASN A 319 11.88 15.02 -28.01
C ASN A 319 12.24 16.48 -28.35
N LEU A 320 13.48 16.92 -28.11
CA LEU A 320 14.00 18.26 -28.36
C LEU A 320 13.30 19.37 -27.55
N VAL A 321 12.76 19.04 -26.38
CA VAL A 321 12.22 19.99 -25.39
C VAL A 321 13.17 20.02 -24.19
N ARG A 322 13.58 21.20 -23.74
CA ARG A 322 14.53 21.36 -22.64
C ARG A 322 13.79 21.44 -21.27
N PRO A 323 13.81 20.38 -20.44
CA PRO A 323 13.20 20.46 -19.11
C PRO A 323 14.10 21.22 -18.13
N GLN A 324 13.50 22.11 -17.35
CA GLN A 324 14.10 22.76 -16.21
C GLN A 324 13.49 22.18 -14.94
N MET A 325 14.28 21.42 -14.19
CA MET A 325 13.79 20.66 -13.04
C MET A 325 13.77 21.51 -11.77
N ILE A 326 12.63 21.48 -11.06
CA ILE A 326 12.46 22.16 -9.77
C ILE A 326 11.83 21.16 -8.79
N SER A 327 12.44 21.00 -7.60
CA SER A 327 11.80 20.28 -6.49
C SER A 327 10.95 21.25 -5.67
N LEU A 328 9.69 20.87 -5.43
CA LEU A 328 8.80 21.62 -4.54
C LEU A 328 9.32 21.65 -3.10
N ASP A 329 10.14 20.67 -2.71
CA ASP A 329 10.75 20.60 -1.39
C ASP A 329 11.69 21.80 -1.12
N ASN A 330 12.20 22.47 -2.15
CA ASN A 330 12.99 23.68 -2.00
C ASN A 330 12.18 24.89 -1.51
N TYR A 331 10.86 24.82 -1.58
CA TYR A 331 9.95 25.88 -1.15
C TYR A 331 9.36 25.65 0.26
N PHE A 332 9.85 24.65 1.02
CA PHE A 332 9.46 24.54 2.43
C PHE A 332 9.75 25.84 3.19
N VAL A 333 8.83 26.25 4.04
CA VAL A 333 9.05 27.29 5.03
C VAL A 333 10.10 26.83 6.04
N ASP A 334 10.76 27.74 6.74
CA ASP A 334 11.68 27.36 7.81
C ASP A 334 10.94 26.49 8.85
N ARG A 335 11.65 25.50 9.40
CA ARG A 335 11.04 24.44 10.26
C ARG A 335 10.17 25.01 11.38
N GLU A 336 10.57 26.12 11.98
CA GLU A 336 9.82 26.78 13.06
C GLU A 336 8.45 27.30 12.62
N HIS A 337 8.26 27.55 11.31
CA HIS A 337 7.01 28.01 10.71
C HIS A 337 6.17 26.87 10.10
N THR A 338 6.68 25.63 10.11
CA THR A 338 5.92 24.48 9.61
C THR A 338 4.66 24.28 10.47
N PRO A 339 3.48 24.10 9.86
CA PRO A 339 2.24 23.77 10.59
C PRO A 339 2.43 22.57 11.52
N ARG A 340 1.63 22.52 12.56
CA ARG A 340 1.60 21.37 13.48
C ARG A 340 0.35 20.54 13.26
N ASP A 341 0.48 19.24 13.42
CA ASP A 341 -0.65 18.31 13.39
C ASP A 341 -1.41 18.33 14.75
N GLU A 342 -2.48 17.54 14.84
CA GLU A 342 -3.33 17.40 16.03
C GLU A 342 -2.58 16.92 17.30
N ASN A 343 -1.41 16.28 17.11
CA ASN A 343 -0.56 15.81 18.20
C ASN A 343 0.51 16.84 18.61
N GLY A 344 0.56 17.99 17.91
CA GLY A 344 1.56 19.03 18.11
C GLY A 344 2.89 18.79 17.41
N ASP A 345 3.01 17.73 16.60
CA ASP A 345 4.17 17.44 15.76
C ASP A 345 4.16 18.28 14.48
N TYR A 346 5.34 18.51 13.88
CA TYR A 346 5.43 19.21 12.60
C TYR A 346 4.75 18.41 11.47
N ASP A 347 3.75 19.01 10.81
CA ASP A 347 3.04 18.44 9.66
C ASP A 347 3.75 18.81 8.35
N TYR A 348 4.77 18.05 8.00
CA TYR A 348 5.50 18.21 6.74
C TYR A 348 4.70 17.76 5.51
N GLU A 349 3.58 17.07 5.70
CA GLU A 349 2.68 16.67 4.61
C GLU A 349 1.64 17.76 4.31
N SER A 350 1.53 18.81 5.13
CA SER A 350 0.64 19.93 4.90
C SER A 350 1.07 20.75 3.66
N LEU A 351 0.09 21.18 2.86
CA LEU A 351 0.32 22.12 1.77
C LEU A 351 0.98 23.43 2.27
N TYR A 352 0.58 23.88 3.45
CA TYR A 352 1.08 25.12 4.08
C TYR A 352 2.46 24.97 4.75
N ALA A 353 3.07 23.79 4.66
CA ALA A 353 4.49 23.64 4.89
C ALA A 353 5.34 24.25 3.76
N LEU A 354 4.71 24.55 2.61
CA LEU A 354 5.32 25.26 1.49
C LEU A 354 4.99 26.75 1.53
N ASP A 355 5.93 27.58 1.10
CA ASP A 355 5.71 29.00 0.82
C ASP A 355 5.05 29.16 -0.55
N ILE A 356 3.72 29.05 -0.55
CA ILE A 356 2.90 29.06 -1.76
C ILE A 356 2.99 30.41 -2.47
N GLU A 357 3.10 31.50 -1.73
CA GLU A 357 3.19 32.85 -2.28
C GLU A 357 4.49 33.03 -3.07
N GLN A 358 5.64 32.74 -2.45
CA GLN A 358 6.94 32.81 -3.12
C GLN A 358 7.00 31.86 -4.31
N PHE A 359 6.46 30.65 -4.16
CA PHE A 359 6.40 29.66 -5.24
C PHE A 359 5.63 30.18 -6.46
N ASN A 360 4.42 30.70 -6.27
CA ASN A 360 3.61 31.24 -7.37
C ASN A 360 4.24 32.46 -8.02
N LYS A 361 4.89 33.34 -7.25
CA LYS A 361 5.64 34.48 -7.78
C LYS A 361 6.79 34.02 -8.69
N ASP A 362 7.63 33.10 -8.20
CA ASP A 362 8.78 32.58 -8.95
C ASP A 362 8.30 31.87 -10.23
N LEU A 363 7.23 31.09 -10.14
CA LEU A 363 6.64 30.37 -11.27
C LEU A 363 6.12 31.32 -12.34
N THR A 364 5.40 32.37 -11.94
CA THR A 364 4.89 33.40 -12.84
C THR A 364 6.02 34.17 -13.53
N ASP A 365 7.07 34.55 -12.78
CA ASP A 365 8.22 35.25 -13.30
C ASP A 365 9.03 34.38 -14.29
N LEU A 366 9.20 33.09 -14.00
CA LEU A 366 9.84 32.13 -14.91
C LEU A 366 9.06 31.96 -16.22
N ILE A 367 7.73 31.81 -16.16
CA ILE A 367 6.89 31.69 -17.35
C ILE A 367 6.94 32.97 -18.21
N ALA A 368 7.08 34.13 -17.56
CA ALA A 368 7.26 35.41 -18.23
C ALA A 368 8.69 35.61 -18.80
N GLY A 369 9.58 34.61 -18.70
CA GLY A 369 10.97 34.67 -19.21
C GLY A 369 11.91 35.50 -18.36
N LYS A 370 11.56 35.88 -17.13
CA LYS A 370 12.43 36.57 -16.21
C LYS A 370 13.44 35.63 -15.56
N GLU A 371 14.58 36.17 -15.14
CA GLU A 371 15.57 35.45 -14.34
C GLU A 371 15.12 35.43 -12.86
N VAL A 372 15.05 34.26 -12.26
CA VAL A 372 14.61 34.02 -10.87
C VAL A 372 15.73 33.37 -10.07
N ALA A 373 15.99 33.88 -8.86
CA ALA A 373 16.91 33.26 -7.91
C ALA A 373 16.20 32.06 -7.25
N MET A 374 16.76 30.85 -7.43
CA MET A 374 16.14 29.64 -6.96
C MET A 374 16.46 29.35 -5.50
N PRO A 375 15.44 29.05 -4.65
CA PRO A 375 15.66 28.63 -3.27
C PRO A 375 16.25 27.22 -3.19
N SER A 376 16.82 26.91 -2.04
CA SER A 376 17.29 25.57 -1.67
C SER A 376 16.94 25.35 -0.20
N TYR A 377 16.27 24.24 0.11
CA TYR A 377 15.94 23.85 1.49
C TYR A 377 16.93 22.82 2.01
N ASP A 378 17.41 23.04 3.23
CA ASP A 378 18.28 22.10 3.93
C ASP A 378 17.49 21.39 5.03
N PHE A 379 17.19 20.11 4.81
CA PHE A 379 16.45 19.26 5.77
C PHE A 379 17.19 19.06 7.10
N THR A 380 18.51 19.19 7.13
CA THR A 380 19.30 19.02 8.35
C THR A 380 19.11 20.23 9.27
N THR A 381 19.28 21.41 8.73
CA THR A 381 19.12 22.68 9.48
C THR A 381 17.65 23.12 9.57
N GLY A 382 16.80 22.66 8.65
CA GLY A 382 15.40 23.08 8.55
C GLY A 382 15.25 24.51 8.05
N LYS A 383 16.16 24.99 7.20
CA LYS A 383 16.15 26.38 6.70
C LYS A 383 16.20 26.44 5.18
N ARG A 384 15.48 27.43 4.66
CA ARG A 384 15.54 27.80 3.24
C ARG A 384 16.63 28.84 3.03
N THR A 385 17.44 28.67 1.99
CA THR A 385 18.57 29.55 1.64
C THR A 385 18.63 29.77 0.13
N TYR A 386 19.28 30.87 -0.28
CA TYR A 386 19.57 31.18 -1.68
C TYR A 386 21.06 31.05 -1.91
N LYS A 387 21.48 30.03 -2.69
CA LYS A 387 22.90 29.72 -2.95
C LYS A 387 23.45 30.41 -4.23
N GLY A 388 22.71 31.37 -4.77
CA GLY A 388 23.08 32.08 -5.99
C GLY A 388 22.69 31.39 -7.29
N ASN A 389 22.03 30.24 -7.24
CA ASN A 389 21.48 29.56 -8.42
C ASN A 389 20.36 30.40 -9.02
N LYS A 390 20.44 30.68 -10.33
CA LYS A 390 19.44 31.42 -11.07
C LYS A 390 18.90 30.57 -12.20
N LEU A 391 17.62 30.73 -12.50
CA LEU A 391 16.93 30.06 -13.59
C LEU A 391 16.22 31.09 -14.47
N ARG A 392 16.25 30.86 -15.77
CA ARG A 392 15.46 31.58 -16.77
C ARG A 392 14.97 30.59 -17.82
N LEU A 393 13.73 30.70 -18.23
CA LEU A 393 13.20 29.87 -19.32
C LEU A 393 13.43 30.55 -20.66
N ASP A 394 13.81 29.76 -21.65
CA ASP A 394 13.76 30.12 -23.08
C ASP A 394 12.51 29.52 -23.74
N ASP A 395 12.32 29.85 -25.03
CA ASP A 395 11.12 29.41 -25.79
C ASP A 395 11.04 27.87 -25.95
N ASN A 396 12.17 27.18 -25.84
CA ASN A 396 12.25 25.73 -25.96
C ASN A 396 12.34 25.01 -24.61
N SER A 397 12.13 25.75 -23.51
CA SER A 397 12.19 25.20 -22.15
C SER A 397 10.81 24.98 -21.57
N ILE A 398 10.67 23.89 -20.80
CA ILE A 398 9.50 23.55 -20.01
C ILE A 398 9.90 23.34 -18.55
N LEU A 399 9.09 23.83 -17.61
CA LEU A 399 9.29 23.57 -16.19
C LEU A 399 8.85 22.15 -15.86
N LEU A 400 9.70 21.38 -15.21
CA LEU A 400 9.41 20.04 -14.72
C LEU A 400 9.54 20.02 -13.20
N MET A 401 8.40 20.01 -12.52
CA MET A 401 8.34 20.14 -11.07
C MET A 401 7.93 18.83 -10.43
N GLU A 402 8.58 18.47 -9.32
CA GLU A 402 8.20 17.28 -8.57
C GLU A 402 7.94 17.61 -7.10
N GLY A 403 6.91 16.96 -6.52
CA GLY A 403 6.57 17.05 -5.11
C GLY A 403 5.21 16.47 -4.80
N ILE A 404 4.90 16.32 -3.51
CA ILE A 404 3.68 15.64 -3.09
C ILE A 404 2.39 16.42 -3.44
N HIS A 405 2.47 17.76 -3.52
CA HIS A 405 1.31 18.65 -3.70
C HIS A 405 1.05 19.06 -5.15
N GLY A 406 1.83 18.56 -6.14
CA GLY A 406 1.76 19.03 -7.53
C GLY A 406 0.37 18.92 -8.19
N LEU A 407 -0.55 18.10 -7.68
CA LEU A 407 -1.92 17.97 -8.19
C LEU A 407 -2.97 18.79 -7.43
N ASN A 408 -2.58 19.40 -6.30
CA ASN A 408 -3.47 20.29 -5.57
C ASN A 408 -3.63 21.61 -6.32
N PRO A 409 -4.86 22.01 -6.74
CA PRO A 409 -5.06 23.22 -7.52
C PRO A 409 -4.66 24.49 -6.79
N GLU A 410 -4.69 24.50 -5.47
CA GLU A 410 -4.28 25.65 -4.65
C GLU A 410 -2.79 25.97 -4.80
N LEU A 411 -1.94 24.95 -5.00
CA LEU A 411 -0.49 25.14 -5.16
C LEU A 411 -0.16 26.04 -6.37
N THR A 412 -0.89 25.88 -7.47
CA THR A 412 -0.58 26.56 -8.75
C THR A 412 -1.77 27.40 -9.24
N ALA A 413 -2.49 28.03 -8.30
CA ALA A 413 -3.70 28.80 -8.62
C ALA A 413 -3.45 29.99 -9.57
N SER A 414 -2.22 30.55 -9.59
CA SER A 414 -1.83 31.66 -10.46
C SER A 414 -1.60 31.26 -11.92
N ILE A 415 -1.51 29.96 -12.24
CA ILE A 415 -1.19 29.47 -13.58
C ILE A 415 -2.45 28.86 -14.20
N PRO A 416 -2.82 29.20 -15.44
CA PRO A 416 -3.92 28.59 -16.17
C PRO A 416 -3.76 27.08 -16.35
N ASP A 417 -4.86 26.31 -16.29
CA ASP A 417 -4.79 24.84 -16.38
C ASP A 417 -4.31 24.34 -17.75
N GLU A 418 -4.59 25.08 -18.83
CA GLU A 418 -4.09 24.78 -20.17
C GLU A 418 -2.58 24.84 -20.30
N MET A 419 -1.91 25.60 -19.43
CA MET A 419 -0.45 25.68 -19.36
C MET A 419 0.19 24.55 -18.51
N LYS A 420 -0.61 23.69 -17.91
CA LYS A 420 -0.16 22.60 -17.02
C LYS A 420 -0.31 21.24 -17.68
N TYR A 421 0.60 20.34 -17.35
CA TYR A 421 0.43 18.91 -17.56
C TYR A 421 0.70 18.19 -16.25
N LYS A 422 -0.27 17.43 -15.76
CA LYS A 422 -0.27 16.82 -14.42
C LYS A 422 -0.03 15.32 -14.50
N VAL A 423 1.00 14.82 -13.83
CA VAL A 423 1.36 13.38 -13.79
C VAL A 423 1.25 12.88 -12.37
N TYR A 424 0.40 11.88 -12.15
CA TYR A 424 0.33 11.17 -10.88
C TYR A 424 1.20 9.92 -10.90
N VAL A 425 2.12 9.81 -9.94
CA VAL A 425 3.03 8.66 -9.78
C VAL A 425 2.70 7.91 -8.50
N SER A 426 2.35 6.65 -8.62
CA SER A 426 2.10 5.78 -7.47
C SER A 426 2.69 4.39 -7.68
N ALA A 427 3.11 3.74 -6.59
CA ALA A 427 3.62 2.37 -6.61
C ALA A 427 2.45 1.38 -6.50
N LEU A 428 1.56 1.36 -7.50
CA LEU A 428 0.38 0.50 -7.49
C LEU A 428 0.79 -0.97 -7.56
N THR A 429 0.64 -1.69 -6.47
CA THR A 429 0.98 -3.10 -6.44
C THR A 429 -0.12 -3.91 -7.12
N THR A 430 0.21 -4.51 -8.25
CA THR A 430 -0.71 -5.27 -9.11
C THR A 430 -0.42 -6.77 -9.10
N LEU A 431 0.41 -7.22 -8.16
CA LEU A 431 0.74 -8.61 -7.90
C LEU A 431 0.07 -9.01 -6.59
N ASN A 432 -0.78 -10.04 -6.62
CA ASN A 432 -1.41 -10.59 -5.44
C ASN A 432 -0.62 -11.77 -4.89
N ILE A 433 -0.72 -12.03 -3.57
CA ILE A 433 -0.16 -13.24 -2.95
C ILE A 433 -0.86 -14.45 -3.57
N ASP A 434 -2.18 -14.47 -3.54
CA ASP A 434 -3.10 -15.41 -4.19
C ASP A 434 -4.42 -14.68 -4.51
N ASN A 435 -5.44 -15.39 -4.99
CA ASN A 435 -6.70 -14.77 -5.42
C ASN A 435 -7.48 -14.07 -4.30
N HIS A 436 -7.27 -14.43 -3.04
CA HIS A 436 -7.98 -13.84 -1.91
C HIS A 436 -7.10 -12.92 -1.04
N ASN A 437 -5.79 -12.86 -1.32
CA ASN A 437 -4.82 -12.08 -0.58
C ASN A 437 -4.12 -11.08 -1.51
N TRP A 438 -4.60 -9.85 -1.54
CA TRP A 438 -3.97 -8.77 -2.29
C TRP A 438 -2.77 -8.17 -1.53
N VAL A 439 -1.91 -7.49 -2.25
CA VAL A 439 -0.79 -6.72 -1.67
C VAL A 439 -1.16 -5.25 -1.61
N PRO A 440 -1.27 -4.65 -0.41
CA PRO A 440 -1.56 -3.22 -0.30
C PRO A 440 -0.43 -2.36 -0.89
N THR A 441 -0.80 -1.37 -1.71
CA THR A 441 0.13 -0.35 -2.23
C THR A 441 0.89 0.37 -1.11
N THR A 442 0.25 0.54 0.04
CA THR A 442 0.84 1.15 1.24
C THR A 442 2.00 0.35 1.80
N ASP A 443 1.94 -0.98 1.74
CA ASP A 443 3.00 -1.86 2.26
C ASP A 443 4.24 -1.78 1.40
N ASN A 444 4.09 -1.79 0.09
CA ASN A 444 5.20 -1.59 -0.83
C ASN A 444 5.89 -0.25 -0.59
N ARG A 445 5.12 0.82 -0.45
CA ARG A 445 5.65 2.16 -0.19
C ARG A 445 6.32 2.29 1.18
N LEU A 446 5.77 1.62 2.21
CA LEU A 446 6.40 1.57 3.53
C LEU A 446 7.74 0.84 3.49
N LEU A 447 7.83 -0.29 2.80
CA LEU A 447 9.08 -1.02 2.59
C LEU A 447 10.12 -0.17 1.84
N ARG A 448 9.72 0.49 0.75
CA ARG A 448 10.58 1.44 0.03
C ARG A 448 11.09 2.55 0.96
N ARG A 449 10.21 3.11 1.80
CA ARG A 449 10.57 4.16 2.75
C ARG A 449 11.55 3.67 3.81
N ILE A 450 11.29 2.50 4.41
CA ILE A 450 12.18 1.89 5.42
C ILE A 450 13.58 1.70 4.86
N VAL A 451 13.71 1.12 3.67
CA VAL A 451 15.01 0.87 3.04
C VAL A 451 15.72 2.17 2.69
N ARG A 452 15.03 3.14 2.08
CA ARG A 452 15.59 4.44 1.72
C ARG A 452 16.04 5.24 2.95
N ASP A 453 15.16 5.37 3.94
CA ASP A 453 15.41 6.22 5.12
C ASP A 453 16.51 5.63 6.00
N PHE A 454 16.59 4.31 6.11
CA PHE A 454 17.71 3.63 6.76
C PHE A 454 19.03 3.92 6.04
N LYS A 455 19.06 3.80 4.72
CA LYS A 455 20.27 3.92 3.93
C LYS A 455 20.79 5.35 3.81
N TYR A 456 19.89 6.31 3.60
CA TYR A 456 20.28 7.68 3.21
C TYR A 456 19.99 8.74 4.26
N ARG A 457 19.15 8.43 5.27
CA ARG A 457 18.74 9.41 6.29
C ARG A 457 19.12 8.98 7.70
N GLY A 458 19.74 7.81 7.86
CA GLY A 458 20.11 7.26 9.17
C GLY A 458 18.92 7.00 10.10
N THR A 459 17.70 6.85 9.53
CA THR A 459 16.47 6.64 10.30
C THR A 459 16.20 5.15 10.45
N SER A 460 15.95 4.68 11.68
CA SER A 460 15.65 3.28 11.96
C SER A 460 14.30 2.84 11.38
N ALA A 461 14.10 1.51 11.19
CA ALA A 461 12.78 0.96 10.85
C ALA A 461 11.74 1.31 11.91
N LEU A 462 12.12 1.27 13.19
CA LEU A 462 11.26 1.66 14.31
C LEU A 462 10.71 3.08 14.13
N ASP A 463 11.58 4.05 13.88
CA ASP A 463 11.18 5.45 13.73
C ASP A 463 10.37 5.67 12.45
N THR A 464 10.69 4.97 11.38
CA THR A 464 9.94 5.03 10.12
C THR A 464 8.51 4.47 10.31
N ILE A 465 8.35 3.33 10.98
CA ILE A 465 7.05 2.74 11.29
C ILE A 465 6.24 3.66 12.21
N ARG A 466 6.87 4.23 13.26
CA ARG A 466 6.22 5.15 14.20
C ARG A 466 5.65 6.39 13.51
N ARG A 467 6.35 6.93 12.51
CA ARG A 467 5.92 8.12 11.75
C ARG A 467 4.92 7.80 10.64
N TRP A 468 4.80 6.54 10.24
CA TRP A 468 3.98 6.16 9.09
C TRP A 468 2.49 6.54 9.20
N PRO A 469 1.82 6.41 10.36
CA PRO A 469 0.44 6.87 10.52
C PRO A 469 0.25 8.37 10.23
N SER A 470 1.17 9.25 10.69
CA SER A 470 1.13 10.69 10.39
C SER A 470 1.26 10.95 8.88
N VAL A 471 2.18 10.26 8.20
CA VAL A 471 2.31 10.34 6.74
C VAL A 471 1.01 9.94 6.04
N ARG A 472 0.37 8.85 6.49
CA ARG A 472 -0.89 8.37 5.91
C ARG A 472 -2.04 9.35 6.09
N ARG A 473 -2.16 10.00 7.26
CA ARG A 473 -3.16 11.06 7.48
C ARG A 473 -2.93 12.24 6.52
N GLY A 474 -1.69 12.69 6.40
CA GLY A 474 -1.34 13.78 5.48
C GLY A 474 -1.65 13.44 4.01
N GLU A 475 -1.33 12.21 3.57
CA GLU A 475 -1.67 11.74 2.21
C GLU A 475 -3.19 11.74 1.98
N GLY A 476 -3.97 11.25 2.95
CA GLY A 476 -5.44 11.25 2.88
C GLY A 476 -6.03 12.64 2.77
N LYS A 477 -5.43 13.63 3.43
CA LYS A 477 -5.91 15.02 3.45
C LYS A 477 -5.44 15.83 2.23
N TRP A 478 -4.18 15.66 1.82
CA TRP A 478 -3.53 16.62 0.92
C TRP A 478 -3.15 16.06 -0.46
N ILE A 479 -3.17 14.72 -0.67
CA ILE A 479 -2.68 14.11 -1.90
C ILE A 479 -3.78 13.31 -2.61
N PHE A 480 -4.39 12.34 -1.95
CA PHE A 480 -5.37 11.44 -2.57
C PHE A 480 -6.64 12.12 -3.07
N PRO A 481 -7.19 13.19 -2.45
CA PRO A 481 -8.34 13.90 -3.00
C PRO A 481 -8.10 14.48 -4.39
N TYR A 482 -6.83 14.74 -4.76
CA TYR A 482 -6.46 15.39 -6.00
C TYR A 482 -5.87 14.46 -7.06
N GLN A 483 -5.74 13.16 -6.78
CA GLN A 483 -5.06 12.22 -7.70
C GLN A 483 -5.79 12.09 -9.06
N GLU A 484 -7.11 12.19 -9.08
CA GLU A 484 -7.91 12.15 -10.31
C GLU A 484 -7.78 13.43 -11.18
N ASN A 485 -7.15 14.51 -10.67
CA ASN A 485 -6.82 15.70 -11.45
C ASN A 485 -5.68 15.48 -12.46
N ALA A 486 -5.00 14.32 -12.41
CA ALA A 486 -3.89 14.01 -13.30
C ALA A 486 -4.33 13.89 -14.77
N ASP A 487 -3.52 14.40 -15.70
CA ASP A 487 -3.64 14.14 -17.14
C ASP A 487 -3.15 12.73 -17.49
N ALA A 488 -2.11 12.26 -16.78
CA ALA A 488 -1.56 10.91 -16.92
C ALA A 488 -1.29 10.27 -15.55
N MET A 489 -1.49 8.95 -15.47
CA MET A 489 -1.11 8.15 -14.32
C MET A 489 0.04 7.21 -14.69
N PHE A 490 1.07 7.18 -13.84
CA PHE A 490 2.20 6.29 -13.96
C PHE A 490 2.30 5.36 -12.75
N ASN A 491 2.21 4.06 -12.99
CA ASN A 491 2.52 3.06 -11.97
C ASN A 491 4.03 2.83 -11.91
N SER A 492 4.63 3.17 -10.79
CA SER A 492 6.06 3.05 -10.54
C SER A 492 6.46 1.70 -9.93
N SER A 493 5.50 0.82 -9.64
CA SER A 493 5.79 -0.52 -9.10
C SER A 493 6.30 -1.44 -10.21
N LEU A 494 7.30 -2.24 -9.87
CA LEU A 494 7.84 -3.28 -10.73
C LEU A 494 7.39 -4.64 -10.20
N ILE A 495 6.95 -5.52 -11.10
CA ILE A 495 6.37 -6.82 -10.73
C ILE A 495 7.31 -7.69 -9.87
N PHE A 496 8.62 -7.53 -10.03
CA PHE A 496 9.65 -8.27 -9.31
C PHE A 496 10.16 -7.57 -8.04
N GLU A 497 9.68 -6.36 -7.79
CA GLU A 497 10.22 -5.42 -6.79
C GLU A 497 10.29 -5.99 -5.38
N LEU A 498 9.20 -6.61 -4.90
CA LEU A 498 9.12 -7.11 -3.53
C LEU A 498 10.10 -8.27 -3.28
N GLY A 499 10.36 -9.11 -4.30
CA GLY A 499 11.40 -10.12 -4.23
C GLY A 499 12.80 -9.54 -4.07
N VAL A 500 13.06 -8.38 -4.71
CA VAL A 500 14.33 -7.66 -4.53
C VAL A 500 14.39 -6.94 -3.19
N MET A 501 13.30 -6.27 -2.81
CA MET A 501 13.22 -5.51 -1.55
C MET A 501 13.39 -6.39 -0.32
N LYS A 502 13.05 -7.66 -0.40
CA LYS A 502 13.19 -8.65 0.70
C LYS A 502 14.59 -8.64 1.31
N ASP A 503 15.62 -8.78 0.50
CA ASP A 503 17.02 -8.85 0.97
C ASP A 503 17.49 -7.57 1.69
N PHE A 504 16.85 -6.43 1.38
CA PHE A 504 17.17 -5.14 1.99
C PHE A 504 16.30 -4.85 3.22
N ALA A 505 15.01 -5.16 3.15
CA ALA A 505 14.04 -4.80 4.18
C ALA A 505 14.09 -5.75 5.39
N GLU A 506 14.24 -7.07 5.18
CA GLU A 506 14.23 -8.04 6.29
C GLU A 506 15.31 -7.77 7.36
N PRO A 507 16.60 -7.53 7.02
CA PRO A 507 17.61 -7.24 8.03
C PRO A 507 17.33 -5.97 8.83
N ILE A 508 16.68 -4.98 8.21
CA ILE A 508 16.34 -3.71 8.86
C ILE A 508 15.11 -3.88 9.77
N LEU A 509 14.09 -4.59 9.31
CA LEU A 509 12.89 -4.90 10.09
C LEU A 509 13.19 -5.77 11.32
N LYS A 510 14.15 -6.73 11.21
CA LYS A 510 14.58 -7.58 12.32
C LYS A 510 15.30 -6.80 13.45
N GLN A 511 15.69 -5.55 13.21
CA GLN A 511 16.29 -4.69 14.24
C GLN A 511 15.22 -4.01 15.12
N VAL A 512 13.94 -4.07 14.77
CA VAL A 512 12.87 -3.50 15.60
C VAL A 512 12.74 -4.32 16.88
N PRO A 513 12.87 -3.70 18.08
CA PRO A 513 12.79 -4.43 19.34
C PRO A 513 11.40 -5.07 19.55
N HIS A 514 11.39 -6.25 20.18
CA HIS A 514 10.14 -7.01 20.41
C HIS A 514 9.24 -6.41 21.51
N ASN A 515 9.77 -5.47 22.28
CA ASN A 515 9.10 -4.86 23.45
C ASN A 515 8.53 -3.46 23.15
N VAL A 516 8.27 -3.16 21.88
CA VAL A 516 7.66 -1.89 21.45
C VAL A 516 6.43 -2.13 20.59
N PRO A 517 5.42 -1.25 20.60
CA PRO A 517 4.18 -1.42 19.82
C PRO A 517 4.42 -1.57 18.32
N GLU A 518 5.40 -0.88 17.77
CA GLU A 518 5.76 -0.91 16.34
C GLU A 518 6.23 -2.30 15.87
N TYR A 519 6.55 -3.19 16.81
CA TYR A 519 6.93 -4.57 16.46
C TYR A 519 5.77 -5.32 15.78
N ALA A 520 4.51 -5.02 16.10
CA ALA A 520 3.36 -5.61 15.43
C ALA A 520 3.42 -5.40 13.91
N GLU A 521 3.75 -4.18 13.49
CA GLU A 521 3.86 -3.85 12.06
C GLU A 521 5.14 -4.42 11.43
N ALA A 522 6.28 -4.36 12.14
CA ALA A 522 7.52 -4.97 11.68
C ALA A 522 7.38 -6.49 11.48
N TYR A 523 6.75 -7.18 12.44
CA TYR A 523 6.47 -8.61 12.35
C TYR A 523 5.53 -8.96 11.20
N ARG A 524 4.47 -8.16 11.00
CA ARG A 524 3.54 -8.32 9.87
C ARG A 524 4.26 -8.20 8.53
N LEU A 525 5.12 -7.18 8.37
CA LEU A 525 5.89 -6.98 7.14
C LEU A 525 6.89 -8.11 6.89
N LEU A 526 7.53 -8.63 7.94
CA LEU A 526 8.41 -9.80 7.84
C LEU A 526 7.64 -11.04 7.40
N SER A 527 6.47 -11.29 7.99
CA SER A 527 5.59 -12.40 7.60
C SER A 527 5.07 -12.25 6.16
N PHE A 528 4.78 -11.03 5.73
CA PHE A 528 4.42 -10.73 4.35
C PHE A 528 5.58 -11.03 3.38
N LEU A 529 6.79 -10.56 3.69
CA LEU A 529 7.96 -10.78 2.85
C LEU A 529 8.38 -12.27 2.77
N SER A 530 7.99 -13.11 3.73
CA SER A 530 8.31 -14.55 3.72
C SER A 530 7.71 -15.27 2.51
N TYR A 531 6.61 -14.78 1.95
CA TYR A 531 5.98 -15.36 0.75
C TYR A 531 6.80 -15.19 -0.53
N PHE A 532 7.74 -14.24 -0.56
CA PHE A 532 8.55 -13.95 -1.75
C PHE A 532 9.89 -14.69 -1.73
N ASN A 533 10.28 -15.25 -2.87
CA ASN A 533 11.66 -15.68 -3.08
C ASN A 533 12.53 -14.45 -3.37
N ALA A 534 13.74 -14.44 -2.80
CA ALA A 534 14.69 -13.34 -3.00
C ALA A 534 15.16 -13.26 -4.45
N ILE A 535 15.21 -12.04 -4.98
CA ILE A 535 15.72 -11.73 -6.32
C ILE A 535 16.99 -10.89 -6.20
N PRO A 536 18.14 -11.38 -6.69
CA PRO A 536 19.40 -10.64 -6.61
C PRO A 536 19.33 -9.31 -7.38
N ASN A 537 19.79 -8.23 -6.74
CA ASN A 537 19.72 -6.87 -7.32
C ASN A 537 20.72 -6.59 -8.44
N ARG A 538 21.67 -7.51 -8.72
CA ARG A 538 22.76 -7.31 -9.71
C ARG A 538 22.30 -7.12 -11.14
N GLN A 539 21.11 -7.63 -11.48
CA GLN A 539 20.55 -7.54 -12.84
C GLN A 539 19.68 -6.28 -13.05
N ILE A 540 19.45 -5.50 -11.99
CA ILE A 540 18.62 -4.30 -12.06
C ILE A 540 19.42 -3.17 -12.71
N PRO A 541 18.93 -2.54 -13.79
CA PRO A 541 19.62 -1.42 -14.44
C PRO A 541 19.90 -0.27 -13.48
N ALA A 542 20.99 0.46 -13.72
CA ALA A 542 21.34 1.64 -12.91
C ALA A 542 20.33 2.80 -13.07
N THR A 543 19.53 2.79 -14.15
CA THR A 543 18.45 3.74 -14.40
C THR A 543 17.10 3.31 -13.85
N SER A 544 17.02 2.09 -13.26
CA SER A 544 15.79 1.58 -12.65
C SER A 544 15.30 2.48 -11.54
N LEU A 545 13.99 2.61 -11.45
CA LEU A 545 13.32 3.32 -10.38
C LEU A 545 13.66 2.76 -8.99
N LEU A 546 13.86 1.45 -8.89
CA LEU A 546 14.24 0.80 -7.62
C LEU A 546 15.58 1.30 -7.07
N ARG A 547 16.50 1.76 -7.93
CA ARG A 547 17.80 2.27 -7.51
C ARG A 547 17.72 3.51 -6.62
N GLU A 548 16.62 4.27 -6.68
CA GLU A 548 16.33 5.35 -5.73
C GLU A 548 16.35 4.85 -4.27
N PHE A 549 15.85 3.65 -4.04
CA PHE A 549 15.72 3.05 -2.71
C PHE A 549 16.93 2.16 -2.37
N LEU A 550 17.36 1.34 -3.32
CA LEU A 550 18.41 0.34 -3.12
C LEU A 550 19.82 0.90 -3.24
N GLY A 551 19.99 2.03 -3.93
CA GLY A 551 21.28 2.59 -4.29
C GLY A 551 21.86 2.03 -5.59
N GLY A 552 23.02 2.59 -5.99
CA GLY A 552 23.66 2.24 -7.27
C GLY A 552 22.93 2.84 -8.48
N SER A 553 22.22 3.96 -8.29
CA SER A 553 21.60 4.71 -9.36
C SER A 553 22.62 5.48 -10.19
N SER A 554 22.39 5.58 -11.50
CA SER A 554 23.09 6.51 -12.37
C SER A 554 22.63 7.97 -12.17
N PHE A 555 21.51 8.16 -11.49
CA PHE A 555 20.99 9.49 -11.15
C PHE A 555 21.57 9.97 -9.81
N LYS A 556 21.87 11.27 -9.71
CA LYS A 556 22.19 11.94 -8.43
C LYS A 556 20.88 12.41 -7.77
N TYR A 557 20.72 12.16 -6.48
CA TYR A 557 19.55 12.54 -5.67
C TYR A 557 19.89 13.65 -4.69
#